data_e9bfe73ca09359ea23fe9845ea10183a
#
_entry.id   e9bfe73ca09359ea23fe9845ea10183a
#
_cell.length_a   1.000
_cell.length_b   1.000
_cell.length_c   1.000
_cell.angle_alpha   90.00
_cell.angle_beta   90.00
_cell.angle_gamma   90.00
#
_symmetry.space_group_name_H-M   'P 1'
#
loop_
_entity.id
_entity.type
_entity.pdbx_description
1 polymer ?
#
loop_
_entity_poly.entity_id
_entity_poly.type
_entity_poly.pdbx_seq_one_letter_code
_entity_poly.pdbx_strand_id
1 'polypeptide(L)'
;ENNRSSIKCLKKGVTENNINNLNLARLSSSEVVELFNGRSFNRMNNVDINSYNFSHVLVDPPRSGLTDDVIKLIKKFDNIIYISCNPETYTRDIRKLNNHSIKNIELFDQFPNTNHLEIISLLSIN
;
A
#
# COMPACT_ATOMS: atom_id res chain seq x y z
N GLU A 1 -4.36 -1.43 7.35
CA GLU A 1 -4.95 -2.77 7.60
C GLU A 1 -6.40 -2.62 8.06
N ASN A 2 -7.32 -3.39 7.48
CA ASN A 2 -8.75 -3.32 7.79
C ASN A 2 -9.21 -4.42 8.78
N ASN A 3 -8.52 -5.56 8.80
CA ASN A 3 -8.89 -6.69 9.65
C ASN A 3 -8.60 -6.39 11.13
N ARG A 4 -9.62 -6.59 11.99
CA ARG A 4 -9.52 -6.28 13.43
C ARG A 4 -8.50 -7.17 14.15
N SER A 5 -8.40 -8.45 13.78
CA SER A 5 -7.45 -9.40 14.39
C SER A 5 -6.02 -9.08 13.97
N SER A 6 -5.79 -8.77 12.69
CA SER A 6 -4.48 -8.39 12.15
C SER A 6 -3.95 -7.13 12.83
N ILE A 7 -4.78 -6.09 12.97
CA ILE A 7 -4.40 -4.86 13.71
C ILE A 7 -4.07 -5.14 15.17
N LYS A 8 -4.79 -6.06 15.82
CA LYS A 8 -4.49 -6.44 17.21
C LYS A 8 -3.11 -7.11 17.32
N CYS A 9 -2.81 -8.05 16.42
CA CYS A 9 -1.51 -8.70 16.37
C CYS A 9 -0.39 -7.72 16.05
N LEU A 10 -0.60 -6.83 15.08
CA LEU A 10 0.36 -5.81 14.70
C LEU A 10 0.68 -4.86 15.87
N LYS A 11 -0.34 -4.38 16.60
CA LYS A 11 -0.16 -3.55 17.79
C LYS A 11 0.68 -4.27 18.85
N LYS A 12 0.41 -5.55 19.09
CA LYS A 12 1.19 -6.37 20.02
C LYS A 12 2.64 -6.44 19.59
N GLY A 13 2.91 -6.77 18.31
CA GLY A 13 4.27 -6.83 17.76
C GLY A 13 5.03 -5.51 17.86
N VAL A 14 4.37 -4.38 17.57
CA VAL A 14 4.95 -3.03 17.72
C VAL A 14 5.37 -2.77 19.17
N THR A 15 4.51 -3.11 20.14
CA THR A 15 4.80 -2.92 21.57
C THR A 15 5.93 -3.82 22.05
N GLU A 16 5.88 -5.12 21.73
CA GLU A 16 6.87 -6.10 22.15
C GLU A 16 8.27 -5.85 21.58
N ASN A 17 8.34 -5.24 20.39
CA ASN A 17 9.62 -4.91 19.73
C ASN A 17 10.05 -3.45 19.93
N ASN A 18 9.38 -2.68 20.78
CA ASN A 18 9.69 -1.27 21.07
C ASN A 18 9.77 -0.38 19.81
N ILE A 19 8.88 -0.60 18.84
CA ILE A 19 8.83 0.19 17.59
C ILE A 19 8.13 1.53 17.88
N ASN A 20 8.87 2.64 17.77
CA ASN A 20 8.38 3.98 18.13
C ASN A 20 8.05 4.88 16.94
N ASN A 21 8.43 4.48 15.74
CA ASN A 21 8.30 5.25 14.49
C ASN A 21 7.20 4.73 13.56
N LEU A 22 6.22 4.00 14.09
CA LEU A 22 5.12 3.42 13.32
C LEU A 22 3.77 3.82 13.93
N ASN A 23 2.91 4.44 13.12
CA ASN A 23 1.53 4.71 13.47
C ASN A 23 0.60 3.71 12.78
N LEU A 24 -0.32 3.13 13.52
CA LEU A 24 -1.22 2.08 13.07
C LEU A 24 -2.65 2.58 12.98
N ALA A 25 -3.30 2.37 11.86
CA ALA A 25 -4.70 2.66 11.66
C ALA A 25 -5.47 1.47 11.12
N ARG A 26 -6.67 1.23 11.66
CA ARG A 26 -7.61 0.25 11.10
C ARG A 26 -8.52 0.95 10.09
N LEU A 27 -8.09 0.99 8.84
CA LEU A 27 -8.81 1.61 7.72
C LEU A 27 -8.83 0.66 6.52
N SER A 28 -9.90 0.71 5.75
CA SER A 28 -9.94 0.13 4.40
C SER A 28 -9.20 1.04 3.41
N SER A 29 -8.86 0.54 2.23
CA SER A 29 -8.23 1.34 1.19
C SER A 29 -9.09 2.54 0.76
N SER A 30 -10.43 2.37 0.71
CA SER A 30 -11.35 3.48 0.42
C SER A 30 -11.36 4.53 1.53
N GLU A 31 -11.35 4.12 2.81
CA GLU A 31 -11.24 5.04 3.94
C GLU A 31 -9.89 5.79 3.95
N VAL A 32 -8.80 5.16 3.49
CA VAL A 32 -7.51 5.85 3.30
C VAL A 32 -7.64 6.92 2.21
N VAL A 33 -8.28 6.61 1.07
CA VAL A 33 -8.54 7.62 0.03
C VAL A 33 -9.35 8.80 0.57
N GLU A 34 -10.41 8.53 1.35
CA GLU A 34 -11.22 9.57 1.98
C GLU A 34 -10.42 10.41 3.00
N LEU A 35 -9.54 9.77 3.77
CA LEU A 35 -8.65 10.45 4.72
C LEU A 35 -7.73 11.45 4.00
N PHE A 36 -7.11 11.06 2.89
CA PHE A 36 -6.28 11.95 2.08
C PHE A 36 -7.08 13.03 1.33
N ASN A 37 -8.40 12.86 1.20
CA ASN A 37 -9.33 13.86 0.69
C ASN A 37 -9.93 14.75 1.79
N GLY A 38 -9.39 14.67 3.03
CA GLY A 38 -9.75 15.56 4.13
C GLY A 38 -10.83 15.02 5.09
N ARG A 39 -11.31 13.77 4.91
CA ARG A 39 -12.23 13.15 5.88
C ARG A 39 -11.48 12.75 7.15
N SER A 40 -12.00 13.14 8.31
CA SER A 40 -11.47 12.69 9.60
C SER A 40 -12.13 11.39 10.07
N PHE A 41 -11.36 10.57 10.79
CA PHE A 41 -11.83 9.32 11.40
C PHE A 41 -11.44 9.29 12.88
N ASN A 42 -12.38 8.97 13.78
CA ASN A 42 -12.11 8.86 15.22
C ASN A 42 -10.96 7.87 15.54
N ARG A 43 -10.73 6.91 14.64
CA ARG A 43 -9.61 5.95 14.74
C ARG A 43 -8.24 6.56 14.50
N MET A 44 -8.18 7.80 14.02
CA MET A 44 -6.99 8.59 13.69
C MET A 44 -6.79 9.82 14.59
N ASN A 45 -7.55 9.95 15.70
CA ASN A 45 -7.55 11.16 16.52
C ASN A 45 -6.17 11.58 17.06
N ASN A 46 -5.21 10.65 17.13
CA ASN A 46 -3.85 10.91 17.61
C ASN A 46 -2.82 11.01 16.46
N VAL A 47 -3.27 11.00 15.20
CA VAL A 47 -2.39 11.03 14.03
C VAL A 47 -2.86 12.15 13.09
N ASP A 48 -2.11 13.22 13.04
CA ASP A 48 -2.31 14.26 12.02
C ASP A 48 -1.55 13.86 10.74
N ILE A 49 -2.30 13.44 9.73
CA ILE A 49 -1.73 13.01 8.45
C ILE A 49 -1.02 14.16 7.72
N ASN A 50 -1.42 15.40 7.97
CA ASN A 50 -0.83 16.57 7.33
C ASN A 50 0.55 16.93 7.90
N SER A 51 0.90 16.37 9.07
CA SER A 51 2.23 16.55 9.66
C SER A 51 3.32 15.68 9.00
N TYR A 52 2.93 14.75 8.12
CA TYR A 52 3.85 13.83 7.44
C TYR A 52 4.26 14.38 6.07
N ASN A 53 5.53 14.22 5.75
CA ASN A 53 6.05 14.39 4.39
C ASN A 53 6.30 12.99 3.79
N PHE A 54 5.25 12.43 3.17
CA PHE A 54 5.33 11.10 2.59
C PHE A 54 6.11 11.12 1.27
N SER A 55 7.23 10.42 1.22
CA SER A 55 8.03 10.23 0.01
C SER A 55 7.70 8.92 -0.73
N HIS A 56 7.17 7.93 -0.02
CA HIS A 56 6.85 6.62 -0.56
C HIS A 56 5.46 6.16 -0.12
N VAL A 57 4.82 5.39 -0.99
CA VAL A 57 3.64 4.58 -0.63
C VAL A 57 3.92 3.12 -0.97
N LEU A 58 3.58 2.21 -0.04
CA LEU A 58 3.59 0.77 -0.30
C LEU A 58 2.16 0.28 -0.44
N VAL A 59 1.91 -0.49 -1.49
CA VAL A 59 0.63 -1.15 -1.74
C VAL A 59 0.82 -2.65 -1.96
N ASP A 60 -0.04 -3.44 -1.33
CA ASP A 60 -0.12 -4.90 -1.45
C ASP A 60 -1.60 -5.28 -1.60
N PRO A 61 -2.18 -5.08 -2.80
CA PRO A 61 -3.59 -5.32 -3.04
C PRO A 61 -3.93 -6.81 -3.10
N PRO A 62 -5.23 -7.16 -2.93
CA PRO A 62 -5.71 -8.50 -3.24
C PRO A 62 -5.54 -8.83 -4.74
N ARG A 63 -5.79 -10.07 -5.15
CA ARG A 63 -5.70 -10.54 -6.54
C ARG A 63 -6.45 -9.70 -7.57
N SER A 64 -7.50 -9.00 -7.15
CA SER A 64 -8.26 -8.09 -8.01
C SER A 64 -7.51 -6.80 -8.38
N GLY A 65 -6.36 -6.55 -7.75
CA GLY A 65 -5.57 -5.33 -7.93
C GLY A 65 -6.18 -4.11 -7.22
N LEU A 66 -5.72 -2.93 -7.60
CA LEU A 66 -6.15 -1.66 -7.04
C LEU A 66 -7.44 -1.13 -7.68
N THR A 67 -8.22 -0.38 -6.91
CA THR A 67 -9.33 0.41 -7.43
C THR A 67 -8.85 1.69 -8.07
N ASP A 68 -9.65 2.29 -8.95
CA ASP A 68 -9.27 3.53 -9.65
C ASP A 68 -9.02 4.71 -8.68
N ASP A 69 -9.73 4.77 -7.56
CA ASP A 69 -9.54 5.82 -6.57
C ASP A 69 -8.23 5.65 -5.80
N VAL A 70 -7.82 4.41 -5.50
CA VAL A 70 -6.51 4.12 -4.92
C VAL A 70 -5.40 4.45 -5.93
N ILE A 71 -5.56 4.10 -7.21
CA ILE A 71 -4.63 4.49 -8.28
C ILE A 71 -4.47 6.02 -8.33
N LYS A 72 -5.57 6.78 -8.30
CA LYS A 72 -5.53 8.25 -8.27
C LYS A 72 -4.79 8.79 -7.04
N LEU A 73 -4.97 8.15 -5.89
CA LEU A 73 -4.28 8.54 -4.66
C LEU A 73 -2.78 8.28 -4.77
N ILE A 74 -2.37 7.07 -5.11
CA ILE A 74 -0.95 6.69 -5.10
C ILE A 74 -0.13 7.42 -6.17
N LYS A 75 -0.75 7.90 -7.25
CA LYS A 75 -0.11 8.78 -8.24
C LYS A 75 0.45 10.09 -7.68
N LYS A 76 0.01 10.50 -6.48
CA LYS A 76 0.47 11.73 -5.82
C LYS A 76 1.81 11.54 -5.09
N PHE A 77 2.29 10.32 -4.94
CA PHE A 77 3.54 10.00 -4.26
C PHE A 77 4.69 9.89 -5.26
N ASP A 78 5.86 10.36 -4.88
CA ASP A 78 7.04 10.31 -5.74
C ASP A 78 7.49 8.87 -6.01
N ASN A 79 7.35 7.99 -5.02
CA ASN A 79 7.77 6.61 -5.12
C ASN A 79 6.65 5.67 -4.68
N ILE A 80 6.47 4.58 -5.43
CA ILE A 80 5.48 3.54 -5.17
C ILE A 80 6.20 2.20 -5.07
N ILE A 81 6.06 1.52 -3.94
CA ILE A 81 6.44 0.12 -3.79
C ILE A 81 5.16 -0.70 -4.01
N TYR A 82 5.13 -1.47 -5.09
CA TYR A 82 3.96 -2.28 -5.45
C TYR A 82 4.30 -3.76 -5.30
N ILE A 83 3.58 -4.45 -4.42
CA ILE A 83 3.62 -5.91 -4.25
C ILE A 83 2.37 -6.48 -4.90
N SER A 84 2.50 -7.58 -5.64
CA SER A 84 1.34 -8.22 -6.30
C SER A 84 1.54 -9.72 -6.45
N CYS A 85 0.51 -10.48 -6.12
CA CYS A 85 0.41 -11.92 -6.38
C CYS A 85 -0.31 -12.27 -7.69
N ASN A 86 -0.62 -11.27 -8.55
CA ASN A 86 -1.30 -11.48 -9.83
C ASN A 86 -0.71 -10.60 -10.93
N PRO A 87 0.07 -11.18 -11.87
CA PRO A 87 0.72 -10.45 -12.95
C PRO A 87 -0.24 -9.69 -13.89
N GLU A 88 -1.46 -10.21 -14.09
CA GLU A 88 -2.45 -9.59 -14.98
C GLU A 88 -2.97 -8.26 -14.41
N THR A 89 -3.38 -8.28 -13.13
CA THR A 89 -3.88 -7.07 -12.46
C THR A 89 -2.74 -6.10 -12.18
N TYR A 90 -1.54 -6.58 -11.87
CA TYR A 90 -0.34 -5.75 -11.80
C TYR A 90 -0.11 -4.99 -13.11
N THR A 91 -0.08 -5.69 -14.24
CA THR A 91 0.14 -5.05 -15.56
C THR A 91 -0.95 -4.02 -15.89
N ARG A 92 -2.21 -4.32 -15.57
CA ARG A 92 -3.33 -3.39 -15.73
C ARG A 92 -3.12 -2.10 -14.90
N ASP A 93 -2.73 -2.26 -13.64
CA ASP A 93 -2.58 -1.15 -12.70
C ASP A 93 -1.36 -0.28 -13.02
N ILE A 94 -0.22 -0.90 -13.39
CA ILE A 94 0.97 -0.18 -13.82
C ILE A 94 0.70 0.70 -15.05
N ARG A 95 -0.07 0.21 -16.02
CA ARG A 95 -0.47 1.03 -17.19
C ARG A 95 -1.25 2.28 -16.81
N LYS A 96 -1.98 2.25 -15.70
CA LYS A 96 -2.70 3.41 -15.18
C LYS A 96 -1.76 4.40 -14.46
N LEU A 97 -0.60 3.94 -13.96
CA LEU A 97 0.42 4.77 -13.29
C LEU A 97 1.37 5.43 -14.31
N ASN A 98 0.82 6.05 -15.33
CA ASN A 98 1.52 6.55 -16.53
C ASN A 98 2.51 7.71 -16.29
N ASN A 99 2.50 8.32 -15.10
CA ASN A 99 3.48 9.33 -14.67
C ASN A 99 4.66 8.74 -13.89
N HIS A 100 4.68 7.42 -13.70
CA HIS A 100 5.77 6.70 -13.03
C HIS A 100 6.43 5.72 -13.98
N SER A 101 7.71 5.45 -13.75
CA SER A 101 8.47 4.39 -14.44
C SER A 101 8.97 3.38 -13.43
N ILE A 102 9.02 2.10 -13.83
CA ILE A 102 9.60 1.03 -13.03
C ILE A 102 11.11 1.26 -12.94
N LYS A 103 11.64 1.41 -11.73
CA LYS A 103 13.07 1.55 -11.45
C LYS A 103 13.70 0.21 -11.08
N ASN A 104 12.95 -0.63 -10.37
CA ASN A 104 13.35 -1.99 -10.06
C ASN A 104 12.13 -2.91 -10.08
N ILE A 105 12.33 -4.18 -10.44
CA ILE A 105 11.32 -5.23 -10.39
C ILE A 105 11.98 -6.55 -10.02
N GLU A 106 11.39 -7.26 -9.07
CA GLU A 106 11.82 -8.58 -8.65
C GLU A 106 10.64 -9.54 -8.68
N LEU A 107 10.91 -10.78 -9.08
CA LEU A 107 9.93 -11.84 -9.21
C LEU A 107 10.29 -12.99 -8.26
N PHE A 108 9.32 -13.45 -7.48
CA PHE A 108 9.49 -14.51 -6.49
C PHE A 108 8.54 -15.66 -6.80
N ASP A 109 9.10 -16.82 -7.16
CA ASP A 109 8.34 -18.06 -7.30
C ASP A 109 8.22 -18.76 -5.93
N GLN A 110 7.24 -18.33 -5.14
CA GLN A 110 6.95 -18.93 -3.82
C GLN A 110 6.07 -20.17 -3.91
N PHE A 111 5.46 -20.43 -5.05
CA PHE A 111 4.50 -21.51 -5.27
C PHE A 111 4.88 -22.33 -6.50
N PRO A 112 6.02 -23.06 -6.49
CA PRO A 112 6.50 -23.80 -7.64
C PRO A 112 5.44 -24.79 -8.14
N ASN A 113 5.37 -24.97 -9.46
CA ASN A 113 4.36 -25.76 -10.18
C ASN A 113 2.93 -25.18 -10.13
N THR A 114 2.77 -23.90 -9.85
CA THR A 114 1.50 -23.16 -9.97
C THR A 114 1.69 -21.93 -10.87
N ASN A 115 0.58 -21.29 -11.26
CA ASN A 115 0.62 -20.02 -11.99
C ASN A 115 0.71 -18.79 -11.07
N HIS A 116 1.15 -18.98 -9.81
CA HIS A 116 1.27 -17.91 -8.84
C HIS A 116 2.69 -17.37 -8.81
N LEU A 117 2.82 -16.07 -8.96
CA LEU A 117 4.08 -15.35 -8.93
C LEU A 117 3.91 -14.09 -8.08
N GLU A 118 4.81 -13.88 -7.13
CA GLU A 118 4.89 -12.63 -6.40
C GLU A 118 5.79 -11.64 -7.14
N ILE A 119 5.30 -10.45 -7.31
CA ILE A 119 6.00 -9.35 -7.98
C ILE A 119 6.23 -8.26 -6.94
N ILE A 120 7.47 -7.78 -6.81
CA ILE A 120 7.77 -6.56 -6.06
C ILE A 120 8.40 -5.57 -7.01
N SER A 121 7.86 -4.36 -7.07
CA SER A 121 8.44 -3.32 -7.92
C SER A 121 8.53 -1.98 -7.19
N LEU A 122 9.58 -1.23 -7.52
CA LEU A 122 9.73 0.17 -7.17
C LEU A 122 9.47 1.01 -8.42
N LEU A 123 8.49 1.90 -8.32
CA LEU A 123 8.21 2.90 -9.35
C LEU A 123 8.53 4.28 -8.80
N SER A 124 9.05 5.15 -9.66
CA SER A 124 9.29 6.55 -9.31
C SER A 124 8.75 7.47 -10.41
N ILE A 125 8.40 8.67 -10.03
CA ILE A 125 7.98 9.74 -10.96
C ILE A 125 9.06 9.94 -12.05
N ASN A 126 8.62 10.20 -13.28
CA ASN A 126 9.46 10.47 -14.44
C ASN A 126 10.05 11.88 -14.37
#